data_44141e27e7bad0e55568e0b589085a88
#
_entry.id   44141e27e7bad0e55568e0b589085a88
#
_cell.length_a   1.000
_cell.length_b   1.000
_cell.length_c   1.000
_cell.angle_alpha   90.00
_cell.angle_beta   90.00
_cell.angle_gamma   90.00
#
_symmetry.space_group_name_H-M   'P 1'
#
loop_
_entity.id
_entity.type
_entity.pdbx_description
1 polymer ?
#
loop_
_entity_poly.entity_id
_entity_poly.type
_entity_poly.pdbx_seq_one_letter_code
_entity_poly.pdbx_strand_id
1 'polypeptide(L)'
;MEQPATEEERCQRPVLEVRSTEGRGRGVFACVSFTSGAIIETAPVIVISAEQWPSIEPTVLALYIFNFGPQEEHAAIALGYGSLYNHSYTPNARYVKSWEEGLIRFIALREIAAGEEITVNYNGSPDDRTSIWFEVKE
;
A
#
# COMPACT_ATOMS: atom_id res chain seq x y z
N MET A 1 13.19 31.05 -16.16
CA MET A 1 12.09 30.78 -15.21
C MET A 1 11.15 29.75 -15.82
N GLU A 2 10.99 28.62 -15.15
CA GLU A 2 10.08 27.59 -15.63
C GLU A 2 8.61 28.02 -15.40
N GLN A 3 7.77 27.74 -16.36
CA GLN A 3 6.34 27.97 -16.18
C GLN A 3 5.76 26.87 -15.30
N PRO A 4 4.78 27.19 -14.47
CA PRO A 4 4.10 26.15 -13.69
C PRO A 4 3.44 25.14 -14.61
N ALA A 5 3.38 23.87 -14.17
CA ALA A 5 2.72 22.82 -14.91
C ALA A 5 1.24 23.17 -15.12
N THR A 6 0.71 22.83 -16.28
CA THR A 6 -0.72 22.94 -16.55
C THR A 6 -1.48 21.90 -15.72
N GLU A 7 -2.79 22.09 -15.60
CA GLU A 7 -3.64 21.13 -14.90
C GLU A 7 -3.59 19.75 -15.56
N GLU A 8 -3.58 19.72 -16.91
CA GLU A 8 -3.47 18.49 -17.67
C GLU A 8 -2.12 17.80 -17.42
N GLU A 9 -1.02 18.56 -17.42
CA GLU A 9 0.31 18.01 -17.13
C GLU A 9 0.39 17.45 -15.72
N ARG A 10 -0.22 18.12 -14.74
CA ARG A 10 -0.25 17.61 -13.35
C ARG A 10 -1.02 16.30 -13.24
N CYS A 11 -2.12 16.14 -13.98
CA CYS A 11 -2.89 14.90 -14.00
C CYS A 11 -2.12 13.75 -14.64
N GLN A 12 -1.20 14.05 -15.56
CA GLN A 12 -0.38 13.04 -16.25
C GLN A 12 0.87 12.65 -15.48
N ARG A 13 1.28 13.44 -14.49
CA ARG A 13 2.47 13.12 -13.68
C ARG A 13 2.15 12.03 -12.68
N PRO A 14 2.95 10.96 -12.64
CA PRO A 14 2.78 9.96 -11.61
C PRO A 14 3.13 10.56 -10.24
N VAL A 15 2.35 10.23 -9.23
CA VAL A 15 2.67 10.58 -7.84
C VAL A 15 3.39 9.43 -7.13
N LEU A 16 3.24 8.22 -7.69
CA LEU A 16 3.86 6.99 -7.17
C LEU A 16 4.50 6.25 -8.34
N GLU A 17 5.55 5.48 -8.03
CA GLU A 17 6.14 4.57 -9.01
C GLU A 17 6.65 3.29 -8.31
N VAL A 18 6.71 2.22 -9.08
CA VAL A 18 7.28 0.96 -8.63
C VAL A 18 8.74 0.90 -9.06
N ARG A 19 9.62 0.60 -8.11
CA ARG A 19 11.05 0.40 -8.35
C ARG A 19 11.53 -0.86 -7.66
N SER A 20 12.63 -1.42 -8.15
CA SER A 20 13.33 -2.49 -7.46
C SER A 20 14.06 -1.94 -6.24
N THR A 21 14.04 -2.69 -5.15
CA THR A 21 14.75 -2.36 -3.92
C THR A 21 15.88 -3.35 -3.71
N GLU A 22 16.84 -2.98 -2.85
CA GLU A 22 17.86 -3.93 -2.40
C GLU A 22 17.27 -4.83 -1.32
N GLY A 23 17.06 -6.11 -1.64
CA GLY A 23 16.66 -7.13 -0.68
C GLY A 23 15.17 -7.24 -0.39
N ARG A 24 14.32 -6.37 -0.96
CA ARG A 24 12.86 -6.41 -0.72
C ARG A 24 12.04 -6.58 -1.98
N GLY A 25 12.69 -6.92 -3.10
CA GLY A 25 12.01 -6.99 -4.39
C GLY A 25 11.56 -5.63 -4.87
N ARG A 26 10.34 -5.55 -5.42
CA ARG A 26 9.77 -4.27 -5.85
C ARG A 26 9.16 -3.53 -4.65
N GLY A 27 9.18 -2.22 -4.70
CA GLY A 27 8.52 -1.36 -3.73
C GLY A 27 7.87 -0.17 -4.40
N VAL A 28 7.09 0.58 -3.64
CA VAL A 28 6.40 1.77 -4.12
C VAL A 28 7.12 2.99 -3.57
N PHE A 29 7.46 3.92 -4.46
CA PHE A 29 8.24 5.11 -4.14
C PHE A 29 7.43 6.36 -4.43
N ALA A 30 7.57 7.36 -3.57
CA ALA A 30 6.95 8.66 -3.77
C ALA A 30 7.67 9.41 -4.90
N CYS A 31 6.89 9.93 -5.85
CA CYS A 31 7.41 10.82 -6.89
C CYS A 31 7.23 12.29 -6.52
N VAL A 32 6.41 12.55 -5.51
CA VAL A 32 6.14 13.88 -4.94
C VAL A 32 6.23 13.78 -3.43
N SER A 33 6.36 14.92 -2.76
CA SER A 33 6.34 14.95 -1.29
C SER A 33 4.91 14.83 -0.78
N PHE A 34 4.73 14.10 0.32
CA PHE A 34 3.46 14.00 1.04
C PHE A 34 3.65 14.57 2.44
N THR A 35 2.70 15.37 2.89
CA THR A 35 2.68 15.85 4.26
C THR A 35 2.06 14.82 5.19
N SER A 36 2.39 14.90 6.48
CA SER A 36 1.78 14.02 7.49
C SER A 36 0.25 14.10 7.43
N GLY A 37 -0.41 12.94 7.41
CA GLY A 37 -1.86 12.86 7.33
C GLY A 37 -2.42 12.90 5.92
N ALA A 38 -1.60 13.16 4.90
CA ALA A 38 -2.06 13.19 3.51
C ALA A 38 -2.47 11.80 3.03
N ILE A 39 -3.52 11.75 2.20
CA ILE A 39 -3.90 10.51 1.53
C ILE A 39 -2.94 10.31 0.36
N ILE A 40 -2.17 9.22 0.42
CA ILE A 40 -1.21 8.86 -0.63
C ILE A 40 -1.95 8.22 -1.80
N GLU A 41 -2.86 7.31 -1.50
CA GLU A 41 -3.60 6.56 -2.50
C GLU A 41 -4.91 6.07 -1.91
N THR A 42 -5.97 6.08 -2.73
CA THR A 42 -7.23 5.40 -2.45
C THR A 42 -7.34 4.25 -3.43
N ALA A 43 -7.12 3.03 -2.94
CA ALA A 43 -7.05 1.83 -3.79
C ALA A 43 -8.38 1.07 -3.73
N PRO A 44 -9.11 0.98 -4.85
CA PRO A 44 -10.25 0.08 -4.90
C PRO A 44 -9.76 -1.36 -4.77
N VAL A 45 -10.58 -2.25 -4.25
CA VAL A 45 -10.19 -3.64 -4.02
C VAL A 45 -11.05 -4.62 -4.81
N ILE A 46 -10.47 -5.79 -5.08
CA ILE A 46 -11.21 -6.96 -5.53
C ILE A 46 -11.35 -7.87 -4.33
N VAL A 47 -12.58 -8.15 -3.91
CA VAL A 47 -12.84 -9.01 -2.76
C VAL A 47 -12.82 -10.47 -3.21
N ILE A 48 -12.06 -11.28 -2.48
CA ILE A 48 -12.04 -12.73 -2.62
C ILE A 48 -12.80 -13.25 -1.41
N SER A 49 -13.98 -13.85 -1.64
CA SER A 49 -14.80 -14.35 -0.55
C SER A 49 -14.10 -15.49 0.20
N ALA A 50 -14.50 -15.69 1.46
CA ALA A 50 -13.97 -16.79 2.26
C ALA A 50 -14.13 -18.14 1.56
N GLU A 51 -15.23 -18.30 0.79
CA GLU A 51 -15.51 -19.53 0.03
C GLU A 51 -14.54 -19.75 -1.11
N GLN A 52 -14.04 -18.67 -1.72
CA GLN A 52 -13.11 -18.73 -2.85
C GLN A 52 -11.64 -18.82 -2.40
N TRP A 53 -11.36 -18.45 -1.16
CA TRP A 53 -10.00 -18.38 -0.64
C TRP A 53 -9.21 -19.68 -0.83
N PRO A 54 -9.76 -20.88 -0.60
CA PRO A 54 -9.00 -22.12 -0.80
C PRO A 54 -8.44 -22.30 -2.21
N SER A 55 -9.05 -21.67 -3.21
CA SER A 55 -8.56 -21.71 -4.60
C SER A 55 -7.46 -20.68 -4.85
N ILE A 56 -7.37 -19.66 -4.04
CA ILE A 56 -6.41 -18.55 -4.19
C ILE A 56 -5.15 -18.78 -3.31
N GLU A 57 -5.35 -19.37 -2.14
CA GLU A 57 -4.26 -19.59 -1.18
C GLU A 57 -3.02 -20.26 -1.78
N PRO A 58 -3.14 -21.28 -2.66
CA PRO A 58 -1.96 -21.92 -3.24
C PRO A 58 -1.33 -21.13 -4.40
N THR A 59 -1.82 -19.94 -4.70
CA THR A 59 -1.30 -19.11 -5.79
C THR A 59 -0.42 -17.97 -5.27
N VAL A 60 0.28 -17.32 -6.20
CA VAL A 60 1.10 -16.15 -5.87
C VAL A 60 0.28 -15.01 -5.28
N LEU A 61 -1.01 -14.95 -5.60
CA LEU A 61 -1.89 -13.87 -5.11
C LEU A 61 -2.01 -13.86 -3.58
N ALA A 62 -1.81 -15.00 -2.93
CA ALA A 62 -1.85 -15.07 -1.47
C ALA A 62 -0.81 -14.16 -0.78
N LEU A 63 0.25 -13.79 -1.50
CA LEU A 63 1.29 -12.90 -0.98
C LEU A 63 0.90 -11.42 -1.01
N TYR A 64 -0.21 -11.08 -1.66
CA TYR A 64 -0.60 -9.71 -1.95
C TYR A 64 -1.95 -9.30 -1.36
N ILE A 65 -2.53 -10.15 -0.52
CA ILE A 65 -3.87 -9.91 0.02
C ILE A 65 -3.85 -9.12 1.33
N PHE A 66 -4.97 -8.47 1.58
CA PHE A 66 -5.33 -7.91 2.88
C PHE A 66 -6.49 -8.72 3.44
N ASN A 67 -6.53 -8.92 4.75
CA ASN A 67 -7.73 -9.40 5.40
C ASN A 67 -8.78 -8.31 5.28
N PHE A 68 -10.01 -8.68 4.94
CA PHE A 68 -11.02 -7.69 4.56
C PHE A 68 -12.42 -8.18 4.96
N GLY A 69 -13.27 -7.24 5.33
CA GLY A 69 -14.62 -7.54 5.73
C GLY A 69 -14.91 -7.19 7.18
N PRO A 70 -16.18 -7.23 7.61
CA PRO A 70 -16.57 -6.83 8.96
C PRO A 70 -15.87 -7.61 10.07
N GLN A 71 -15.50 -8.87 9.82
CA GLN A 71 -14.78 -9.73 10.77
C GLN A 71 -13.48 -10.23 10.15
N GLU A 72 -13.00 -9.54 9.12
CA GLU A 72 -11.81 -9.91 8.36
C GLU A 72 -11.85 -11.36 7.82
N GLU A 73 -13.05 -11.85 7.52
CA GLU A 73 -13.27 -13.20 7.03
C GLU A 73 -12.96 -13.40 5.54
N HIS A 74 -12.85 -12.29 4.80
CA HIS A 74 -12.54 -12.31 3.36
C HIS A 74 -11.12 -11.83 3.13
N ALA A 75 -10.65 -11.97 1.89
CA ALA A 75 -9.40 -11.40 1.43
C ALA A 75 -9.68 -10.34 0.38
N ALA A 76 -8.74 -9.42 0.19
CA ALA A 76 -8.85 -8.40 -0.84
C ALA A 76 -7.51 -8.17 -1.52
N ILE A 77 -7.55 -7.99 -2.83
CA ILE A 77 -6.42 -7.49 -3.61
C ILE A 77 -6.65 -6.00 -3.80
N ALA A 78 -5.71 -5.18 -3.37
CA ALA A 78 -5.77 -3.74 -3.60
C ALA A 78 -5.23 -3.42 -4.97
N LEU A 79 -6.02 -2.70 -5.76
CA LEU A 79 -5.63 -2.30 -7.11
C LEU A 79 -4.71 -1.07 -7.07
N GLY A 80 -4.27 -0.62 -8.22
CA GLY A 80 -3.24 0.41 -8.28
C GLY A 80 -1.94 -0.09 -7.68
N TYR A 81 -1.42 0.62 -6.71
CA TYR A 81 -0.17 0.27 -6.02
C TYR A 81 -0.41 -0.44 -4.68
N GLY A 82 -1.67 -0.52 -4.25
CA GLY A 82 -2.04 -0.90 -2.88
C GLY A 82 -1.47 -2.21 -2.38
N SER A 83 -1.38 -3.23 -3.23
CA SER A 83 -0.83 -4.54 -2.84
C SER A 83 0.69 -4.63 -3.02
N LEU A 84 1.37 -3.56 -3.38
CA LEU A 84 2.81 -3.56 -3.69
C LEU A 84 3.68 -2.84 -2.65
N TYR A 85 3.09 -2.17 -1.65
CA TYR A 85 3.87 -1.51 -0.60
C TYR A 85 4.60 -2.56 0.25
N ASN A 86 5.87 -2.30 0.53
CA ASN A 86 6.67 -3.19 1.37
C ASN A 86 6.36 -2.98 2.86
N HIS A 87 6.66 -4.01 3.64
CA HIS A 87 6.52 -4.00 5.09
C HIS A 87 7.72 -3.32 5.75
N SER A 88 7.44 -2.57 6.81
CA SER A 88 8.44 -2.11 7.77
C SER A 88 7.81 -2.08 9.17
N TYR A 89 8.62 -2.34 10.19
CA TYR A 89 8.20 -2.12 11.58
C TYR A 89 8.32 -0.64 11.97
N THR A 90 8.97 0.19 11.14
CA THR A 90 9.05 1.64 11.29
C THR A 90 8.49 2.30 10.03
N PRO A 91 7.19 2.08 9.72
CA PRO A 91 6.62 2.51 8.47
C PRO A 91 6.45 4.03 8.41
N ASN A 92 6.42 4.57 7.19
CA ASN A 92 6.08 5.98 6.99
C ASN A 92 4.64 6.20 6.55
N ALA A 93 3.89 5.11 6.39
CA ALA A 93 2.48 5.18 6.03
C ALA A 93 1.68 4.13 6.81
N ARG A 94 0.37 4.31 6.84
CA ARG A 94 -0.58 3.34 7.37
C ARG A 94 -1.68 3.14 6.36
N TYR A 95 -2.46 2.07 6.51
CA TYR A 95 -3.62 1.85 5.65
C TYR A 95 -4.88 1.70 6.49
N VAL A 96 -6.01 2.14 5.92
CA VAL A 96 -7.33 2.05 6.52
C VAL A 96 -8.24 1.33 5.53
N LYS A 97 -8.78 0.21 5.96
CA LYS A 97 -9.69 -0.59 5.14
C LYS A 97 -11.11 -0.11 5.31
N SER A 98 -11.84 0.04 4.20
CA SER A 98 -13.26 0.40 4.21
C SER A 98 -14.06 -0.68 3.48
N TRP A 99 -14.70 -1.55 4.25
CA TRP A 99 -15.58 -2.59 3.72
C TRP A 99 -16.74 -1.99 2.96
N GLU A 100 -17.37 -0.97 3.53
CA GLU A 100 -18.55 -0.34 2.95
C GLU A 100 -18.27 0.32 1.60
N GLU A 101 -17.11 0.96 1.48
CA GLU A 101 -16.72 1.65 0.25
C GLU A 101 -15.99 0.73 -0.74
N GLY A 102 -15.52 -0.43 -0.28
CA GLY A 102 -14.79 -1.36 -1.13
C GLY A 102 -13.40 -0.85 -1.52
N LEU A 103 -12.70 -0.24 -0.58
CA LEU A 103 -11.39 0.37 -0.84
C LEU A 103 -10.49 0.34 0.39
N ILE A 104 -9.23 0.64 0.16
CA ILE A 104 -8.23 0.82 1.20
C ILE A 104 -7.55 2.16 0.94
N ARG A 105 -7.45 3.01 1.98
CA ARG A 105 -6.72 4.28 1.91
C ARG A 105 -5.35 4.12 2.53
N PHE A 106 -4.34 4.63 1.85
CA PHE A 106 -2.96 4.69 2.33
C PHE A 106 -2.66 6.13 2.70
N ILE A 107 -2.22 6.34 3.95
CA ILE A 107 -2.12 7.66 4.56
C ILE A 107 -0.72 7.84 5.13
N ALA A 108 -0.10 8.99 4.86
CA ALA A 108 1.23 9.31 5.38
C ALA A 108 1.18 9.50 6.91
N LEU A 109 2.07 8.81 7.62
CA LEU A 109 2.23 8.96 9.08
C LEU A 109 3.09 10.16 9.44
N ARG A 110 3.97 10.55 8.53
CA ARG A 110 4.88 11.67 8.66
C ARG A 110 5.10 12.26 7.28
N GLU A 111 5.89 13.31 7.20
CA GLU A 111 6.30 13.83 5.90
C GLU A 111 7.11 12.77 5.14
N ILE A 112 6.80 12.57 3.89
CA ILE A 112 7.49 11.65 2.98
C ILE A 112 8.04 12.48 1.84
N ALA A 113 9.36 12.44 1.64
CA ALA A 113 10.00 13.21 0.58
C ALA A 113 9.86 12.48 -0.76
N ALA A 114 9.86 13.23 -1.84
CA ALA A 114 9.99 12.65 -3.18
C ALA A 114 11.25 11.79 -3.23
N GLY A 115 11.12 10.58 -3.77
CA GLY A 115 12.21 9.60 -3.84
C GLY A 115 12.25 8.61 -2.69
N GLU A 116 11.52 8.85 -1.59
CA GLU A 116 11.44 7.88 -0.49
C GLU A 116 10.57 6.68 -0.85
N GLU A 117 10.96 5.50 -0.38
CA GLU A 117 10.09 4.34 -0.43
C GLU A 117 8.97 4.50 0.60
N ILE A 118 7.76 4.15 0.19
CA ILE A 118 6.59 4.17 1.07
C ILE A 118 6.40 2.77 1.63
N THR A 119 6.36 2.65 2.95
CA THR A 119 6.22 1.37 3.65
C THR A 119 5.04 1.40 4.60
N VAL A 120 4.46 0.23 4.82
CA VAL A 120 3.37 0.03 5.76
C VAL A 120 3.70 -1.16 6.66
N ASN A 121 3.02 -1.28 7.79
CA ASN A 121 3.17 -2.46 8.64
C ASN A 121 2.09 -3.48 8.25
N TYR A 122 2.51 -4.65 7.78
CA TYR A 122 1.58 -5.71 7.34
C TYR A 122 0.71 -6.26 8.46
N ASN A 123 1.05 -6.01 9.71
CA ASN A 123 0.20 -6.35 10.85
C ASN A 123 -1.03 -5.44 10.99
N GLY A 124 -1.09 -4.36 10.23
CA GLY A 124 -2.22 -3.44 10.21
C GLY A 124 -2.02 -2.19 11.06
N SER A 125 -1.45 -2.32 12.24
CA SER A 125 -1.13 -1.17 13.10
C SER A 125 0.34 -0.78 12.92
N PRO A 126 0.66 0.51 12.77
CA PRO A 126 2.05 0.95 12.57
C PRO A 126 3.02 0.49 13.66
N ASP A 127 2.55 0.33 14.88
CA ASP A 127 3.39 0.00 16.05
C ASP A 127 3.45 -1.50 16.35
N ASP A 128 2.74 -2.33 15.59
CA ASP A 128 2.69 -3.76 15.84
C ASP A 128 3.99 -4.43 15.40
N ARG A 129 4.68 -5.07 16.33
CA ARG A 129 5.95 -5.75 16.07
C ARG A 129 5.81 -7.27 15.95
N THR A 130 4.59 -7.75 15.79
CA THR A 130 4.33 -9.16 15.59
C THR A 130 5.07 -9.65 14.35
N SER A 131 5.72 -10.82 14.45
CA SER A 131 6.45 -11.42 13.34
C SER A 131 5.51 -11.72 12.17
N ILE A 132 6.01 -11.47 10.99
CA ILE A 132 5.31 -11.82 9.74
C ILE A 132 5.98 -13.05 9.12
N TRP A 133 5.47 -13.53 7.98
CA TRP A 133 5.85 -14.81 7.39
C TRP A 133 7.20 -14.82 6.67
N PHE A 134 7.93 -13.72 6.67
CA PHE A 134 9.25 -13.63 6.05
C PHE A 134 10.20 -12.79 6.90
N GLU A 135 11.50 -12.89 6.63
CA GLU A 135 12.51 -12.08 7.29
C GLU A 135 12.41 -10.62 6.83
N VAL A 136 12.29 -9.71 7.81
CA VAL A 136 12.16 -8.29 7.52
C VAL A 136 13.53 -7.67 7.28
N LYS A 137 13.67 -6.98 6.16
CA LYS A 137 14.88 -6.23 5.80
C LYS A 137 14.56 -4.74 5.86
N GLU A 138 15.03 -4.09 6.89
CA GLU A 138 14.84 -2.66 7.09
C GLU A 138 15.80 -1.80 6.26
#